data_2e354cb39233175dab60807691b8a4c7
#
_entry.id   2e354cb39233175dab60807691b8a4c7
#
_cell.length_a   1.000
_cell.length_b   1.000
_cell.length_c   1.000
_cell.angle_alpha   90.00
_cell.angle_beta   90.00
_cell.angle_gamma   90.00
#
_symmetry.space_group_name_H-M   'P 1'
#
loop_
_entity.id
_entity.type
_entity.pdbx_description
1 polymer ?
#
loop_
_entity_poly.entity_id
_entity_poly.type
_entity_poly.pdbx_seq_one_letter_code
_entity_poly.pdbx_strand_id
1 'polypeptide(L)'
;QRLVNQGMITSFAFQRKNKTLVPVDEVEQRDDGNYYEKATGEQLEQIIAKMSKSLKNVVNPDEEIKSYGADSVRMYEMFMGPLTMSKPWNTQGIIGIHRKQKKVWAISEKPLNDIDITGKLEDESLINLRKTFAQTIKKVTKDTDTLNFNTAISQMMIFVNELSKQESIPRAMWSDFVKVISPY
;
A
#
# COMPACT_ATOMS: atom_id res chain seq x y z
N GLN A 1 -6.01 -13.98 25.11
CA GLN A 1 -5.16 -12.90 24.53
C GLN A 1 -4.21 -13.52 23.52
N ARG A 2 -4.10 -12.93 22.34
CA ARG A 2 -3.14 -13.34 21.31
C ARG A 2 -2.06 -12.27 21.19
N LEU A 3 -0.81 -12.63 21.42
CA LEU A 3 0.34 -11.74 21.17
C LEU A 3 0.67 -11.81 19.67
N VAL A 4 0.79 -10.65 19.04
CA VAL A 4 1.20 -10.52 17.64
C VAL A 4 2.49 -9.71 17.60
N ASN A 5 3.57 -10.32 17.10
CA ASN A 5 4.84 -9.66 16.88
C ASN A 5 4.89 -9.13 15.44
N GLN A 6 5.12 -7.84 15.30
CA GLN A 6 5.26 -7.17 14.02
C GLN A 6 6.71 -7.27 13.50
N GLY A 7 6.86 -7.31 12.17
CA GLY A 7 8.13 -7.07 11.53
C GLY A 7 8.55 -5.60 11.63
N MET A 8 9.83 -5.34 11.41
CA MET A 8 10.38 -3.99 11.45
C MET A 8 10.29 -3.33 10.07
N ILE A 9 9.90 -2.06 10.03
CA ILE A 9 10.10 -1.24 8.84
C ILE A 9 11.57 -0.80 8.85
N THR A 10 12.29 -1.19 7.80
CA THR A 10 13.71 -0.90 7.59
C THR A 10 13.86 0.17 6.50
N SER A 11 15.08 0.56 6.21
CA SER A 11 15.40 1.46 5.10
C SER A 11 16.66 1.00 4.38
N PHE A 12 16.97 1.64 3.26
CA PHE A 12 18.24 1.42 2.59
C PHE A 12 19.36 2.13 3.35
N ALA A 13 20.55 1.52 3.33
CA ALA A 13 21.79 2.09 3.80
C ALA A 13 22.89 1.75 2.79
N PHE A 14 24.02 2.42 2.90
CA PHE A 14 25.15 2.27 1.98
C PHE A 14 26.39 1.89 2.75
N GLN A 15 27.12 0.91 2.25
CA GLN A 15 28.35 0.44 2.89
C GLN A 15 29.52 0.42 1.91
N ARG A 16 30.71 0.71 2.47
CA ARG A 16 31.98 0.56 1.79
C ARG A 16 32.38 -0.92 1.71
N LYS A 17 33.39 -1.25 0.92
CA LYS A 17 33.94 -2.61 0.81
C LYS A 17 34.41 -3.19 2.16
N ASN A 18 34.87 -2.37 3.07
CA ASN A 18 35.24 -2.74 4.44
C ASN A 18 34.06 -2.89 5.41
N LYS A 19 32.80 -2.84 4.91
CA LYS A 19 31.54 -2.90 5.64
C LYS A 19 31.24 -1.70 6.56
N THR A 20 31.99 -0.61 6.48
CA THR A 20 31.64 0.62 7.17
C THR A 20 30.46 1.30 6.49
N LEU A 21 29.47 1.73 7.28
CA LEU A 21 28.27 2.39 6.77
C LEU A 21 28.52 3.88 6.53
N VAL A 22 27.92 4.40 5.47
CA VAL A 22 28.02 5.81 5.05
C VAL A 22 26.63 6.46 5.23
N PRO A 23 26.54 7.67 5.85
CA PRO A 23 25.30 8.43 5.92
C PRO A 23 24.71 8.71 4.54
N VAL A 24 23.36 8.64 4.41
CA VAL A 24 22.69 8.76 3.10
C VAL A 24 22.96 10.10 2.42
N ASP A 25 23.11 11.18 3.17
CA ASP A 25 23.39 12.51 2.63
C ASP A 25 24.85 12.67 2.08
N GLU A 26 25.73 11.74 2.42
CA GLU A 26 27.10 11.65 1.88
C GLU A 26 27.18 10.75 0.63
N VAL A 27 26.05 10.23 0.15
CA VAL A 27 25.95 9.32 -1.00
C VAL A 27 25.39 10.06 -2.21
N GLU A 28 25.93 9.76 -3.39
CA GLU A 28 25.38 10.18 -4.69
C GLU A 28 25.12 8.96 -5.57
N GLN A 29 24.07 9.03 -6.37
CA GLN A 29 23.85 8.07 -7.46
C GLN A 29 24.38 8.70 -8.75
N ARG A 30 25.19 7.96 -9.52
CA ARG A 30 25.73 8.41 -10.80
C ARG A 30 24.92 7.84 -11.98
N ASP A 31 25.23 8.31 -13.19
CA ASP A 31 24.52 7.95 -14.41
C ASP A 31 24.60 6.45 -14.75
N ASP A 32 25.57 5.73 -14.21
CA ASP A 32 25.73 4.28 -14.31
C ASP A 32 24.74 3.50 -13.39
N GLY A 33 23.93 4.22 -12.61
CA GLY A 33 22.97 3.66 -11.67
C GLY A 33 23.57 3.18 -10.35
N ASN A 34 24.91 3.27 -10.18
CA ASN A 34 25.59 2.86 -8.95
C ASN A 34 25.66 4.02 -7.94
N TYR A 35 25.93 3.66 -6.69
CA TYR A 35 26.06 4.62 -5.58
C TYR A 35 27.52 4.83 -5.21
N TYR A 36 27.87 6.08 -4.92
CA TYR A 36 29.23 6.50 -4.61
C TYR A 36 29.25 7.43 -3.40
N GLU A 37 30.30 7.33 -2.60
CA GLU A 37 30.54 8.29 -1.54
C GLU A 37 31.06 9.61 -2.14
N LYS A 38 30.41 10.72 -1.81
CA LYS A 38 30.75 12.05 -2.36
C LYS A 38 32.17 12.47 -2.06
N ALA A 39 32.67 12.17 -0.85
CA ALA A 39 33.98 12.62 -0.39
C ALA A 39 35.16 11.87 -1.03
N THR A 40 35.00 10.55 -1.25
CA THR A 40 36.08 9.67 -1.70
C THR A 40 35.94 9.19 -3.13
N GLY A 41 34.72 9.21 -3.67
CA GLY A 41 34.39 8.59 -4.94
C GLY A 41 34.36 7.04 -4.87
N GLU A 42 34.45 6.44 -3.68
CA GLU A 42 34.38 4.99 -3.52
C GLU A 42 32.96 4.50 -3.88
N GLN A 43 32.89 3.45 -4.67
CA GLN A 43 31.62 2.79 -4.97
C GLN A 43 31.08 2.07 -3.73
N LEU A 44 29.80 2.27 -3.45
CA LEU A 44 29.10 1.75 -2.28
C LEU A 44 28.12 0.65 -2.67
N GLU A 45 27.94 -0.30 -1.76
CA GLU A 45 26.90 -1.31 -1.84
C GLU A 45 25.65 -0.83 -1.12
N GLN A 46 24.49 -0.88 -1.80
CA GLN A 46 23.21 -0.62 -1.17
C GLN A 46 22.74 -1.86 -0.42
N ILE A 47 22.43 -1.71 0.86
CA ILE A 47 21.94 -2.77 1.73
C ILE A 47 20.64 -2.37 2.43
N ILE A 48 19.93 -3.36 2.98
CA ILE A 48 18.78 -3.12 3.85
C ILE A 48 19.28 -3.09 5.30
N ALA A 49 18.98 -2.00 6.01
CA ALA A 49 19.38 -1.81 7.39
C ALA A 49 18.26 -1.20 8.24
N LYS A 50 18.40 -1.32 9.56
CA LYS A 50 17.55 -0.60 10.51
C LYS A 50 17.70 0.91 10.31
N MET A 51 16.59 1.63 10.42
CA MET A 51 16.61 3.10 10.40
C MET A 51 17.42 3.63 11.59
N SER A 52 18.31 4.58 11.33
CA SER A 52 19.18 5.19 12.32
C SER A 52 19.39 6.66 12.01
N LYS A 53 19.36 7.51 13.05
CA LYS A 53 19.65 8.94 12.92
C LYS A 53 21.10 9.20 12.43
N SER A 54 22.06 8.38 12.86
CA SER A 54 23.45 8.50 12.44
C SER A 54 23.66 8.17 10.96
N LEU A 55 22.85 7.27 10.40
CA LEU A 55 22.88 6.92 8.97
C LEU A 55 22.02 7.85 8.12
N LYS A 56 21.21 8.70 8.74
CA LYS A 56 20.27 9.61 8.07
C LYS A 56 19.36 8.89 7.06
N ASN A 57 19.04 7.61 7.31
CA ASN A 57 18.15 6.78 6.53
C ASN A 57 16.77 6.63 7.16
N VAL A 58 16.41 7.52 8.08
CA VAL A 58 15.11 7.55 8.75
C VAL A 58 14.07 8.15 7.81
N VAL A 59 12.91 7.49 7.72
CA VAL A 59 11.69 8.05 7.11
C VAL A 59 10.87 8.69 8.23
N ASN A 60 10.53 9.96 8.09
CA ASN A 60 9.71 10.68 9.05
C ASN A 60 8.22 10.51 8.67
N PRO A 61 7.39 9.83 9.50
CA PRO A 61 5.97 9.65 9.22
C PRO A 61 5.22 10.97 9.04
N ASP A 62 5.60 12.05 9.76
CA ASP A 62 4.92 13.34 9.67
C ASP A 62 5.07 13.98 8.28
N GLU A 63 6.22 13.79 7.63
CA GLU A 63 6.47 14.28 6.26
C GLU A 63 5.65 13.48 5.24
N GLU A 64 5.56 12.18 5.41
CA GLU A 64 4.75 11.30 4.57
C GLU A 64 3.25 11.59 4.74
N ILE A 65 2.79 11.79 5.98
CA ILE A 65 1.40 12.18 6.27
C ILE A 65 1.07 13.54 5.65
N LYS A 66 1.99 14.51 5.73
CA LYS A 66 1.81 15.83 5.13
C LYS A 66 1.71 15.75 3.60
N SER A 67 2.45 14.83 2.98
CA SER A 67 2.55 14.69 1.52
C SER A 67 1.40 13.86 0.93
N TYR A 68 0.98 12.79 1.62
CA TYR A 68 0.05 11.78 1.08
C TYR A 68 -1.22 11.58 1.90
N GLY A 69 -1.31 12.15 3.10
CA GLY A 69 -2.40 11.95 4.05
C GLY A 69 -2.20 10.73 4.95
N ALA A 70 -2.81 10.77 6.13
CA ALA A 70 -2.69 9.71 7.14
C ALA A 70 -3.23 8.35 6.64
N ASP A 71 -4.33 8.35 5.90
CA ASP A 71 -4.94 7.13 5.36
C ASP A 71 -4.00 6.43 4.37
N SER A 72 -3.27 7.20 3.52
CA SER A 72 -2.30 6.62 2.59
C SER A 72 -1.13 5.97 3.33
N VAL A 73 -0.62 6.61 4.39
CA VAL A 73 0.49 6.08 5.20
C VAL A 73 0.04 4.81 5.90
N ARG A 74 -1.10 4.83 6.59
CA ARG A 74 -1.66 3.67 7.30
C ARG A 74 -1.89 2.48 6.36
N MET A 75 -2.60 2.72 5.25
CA MET A 75 -2.89 1.67 4.27
C MET A 75 -1.60 1.13 3.64
N TYR A 76 -0.59 1.97 3.40
CA TYR A 76 0.69 1.53 2.87
C TYR A 76 1.45 0.63 3.84
N GLU A 77 1.52 0.99 5.12
CA GLU A 77 2.14 0.14 6.15
C GLU A 77 1.49 -1.26 6.22
N MET A 78 0.16 -1.32 6.14
CA MET A 78 -0.59 -2.58 6.07
C MET A 78 -0.35 -3.33 4.74
N PHE A 79 -0.13 -2.62 3.64
CA PHE A 79 0.03 -3.20 2.31
C PHE A 79 1.43 -3.72 2.01
N MET A 80 2.48 -3.18 2.63
CA MET A 80 3.89 -3.53 2.34
C MET A 80 4.18 -5.04 2.32
N GLY A 81 3.34 -5.86 2.96
CA GLY A 81 3.37 -7.33 2.93
C GLY A 81 2.97 -7.96 4.29
N PRO A 82 3.27 -9.26 4.56
CA PRO A 82 2.89 -9.93 5.80
C PRO A 82 3.35 -9.18 7.05
N LEU A 83 2.46 -9.04 8.04
CA LEU A 83 2.69 -8.23 9.25
C LEU A 83 3.95 -8.64 10.02
N THR A 84 4.29 -9.92 10.03
CA THR A 84 5.42 -10.48 10.78
C THR A 84 6.78 -10.30 10.10
N MET A 85 6.82 -9.88 8.82
CA MET A 85 8.05 -9.75 8.06
C MET A 85 8.60 -8.32 8.10
N SER A 86 9.91 -8.19 8.33
CA SER A 86 10.61 -6.91 8.16
C SER A 86 10.72 -6.53 6.68
N LYS A 87 10.58 -5.24 6.36
CA LYS A 87 10.54 -4.72 5.00
C LYS A 87 11.15 -3.33 4.90
N PRO A 88 11.87 -3.04 3.80
CA PRO A 88 12.38 -1.71 3.55
C PRO A 88 11.22 -0.78 3.12
N TRP A 89 11.24 0.44 3.62
CA TRP A 89 10.38 1.51 3.13
C TRP A 89 10.68 1.81 1.66
N ASN A 90 9.61 1.99 0.88
CA ASN A 90 9.72 2.40 -0.51
C ASN A 90 8.66 3.46 -0.81
N THR A 91 9.09 4.69 -1.01
CA THR A 91 8.21 5.83 -1.30
C THR A 91 7.37 5.63 -2.57
N GLN A 92 7.84 4.86 -3.55
CA GLN A 92 7.04 4.53 -4.73
C GLN A 92 5.79 3.71 -4.38
N GLY A 93 5.86 2.91 -3.34
CA GLY A 93 4.72 2.13 -2.85
C GLY A 93 3.60 2.99 -2.30
N ILE A 94 3.91 4.01 -1.48
CA ILE A 94 2.89 4.91 -0.93
C ILE A 94 2.22 5.75 -2.02
N ILE A 95 2.95 6.18 -3.05
CA ILE A 95 2.39 6.86 -4.23
C ILE A 95 1.34 5.97 -4.92
N GLY A 96 1.62 4.66 -5.02
CA GLY A 96 0.68 3.67 -5.55
C GLY A 96 -0.61 3.59 -4.74
N ILE A 97 -0.52 3.57 -3.42
CA ILE A 97 -1.67 3.55 -2.50
C ILE A 97 -2.47 4.86 -2.61
N HIS A 98 -1.81 6.01 -2.54
CA HIS A 98 -2.47 7.31 -2.66
C HIS A 98 -3.26 7.44 -3.98
N ARG A 99 -2.69 6.99 -5.09
CA ARG A 99 -3.41 6.95 -6.38
C ARG A 99 -4.64 6.04 -6.35
N LYS A 100 -4.57 4.92 -5.62
CA LYS A 100 -5.73 4.02 -5.45
C LYS A 100 -6.84 4.65 -4.60
N GLN A 101 -6.50 5.36 -3.54
CA GLN A 101 -7.48 6.10 -2.74
C GLN A 101 -8.16 7.22 -3.56
N LYS A 102 -7.40 7.96 -4.37
CA LYS A 102 -7.99 8.92 -5.33
C LYS A 102 -8.96 8.25 -6.30
N LYS A 103 -8.69 7.01 -6.72
CA LYS A 103 -9.60 6.25 -7.57
C LYS A 103 -10.89 5.87 -6.82
N VAL A 104 -10.81 5.49 -5.54
CA VAL A 104 -11.98 5.24 -4.69
C VAL A 104 -12.81 6.51 -4.56
N TRP A 105 -12.16 7.65 -4.32
CA TRP A 105 -12.84 8.95 -4.26
C TRP A 105 -13.57 9.28 -5.58
N ALA A 106 -12.91 9.16 -6.71
CA ALA A 106 -13.52 9.39 -8.01
C ALA A 106 -14.73 8.48 -8.29
N ILE A 107 -14.73 7.25 -7.76
CA ILE A 107 -15.88 6.35 -7.83
C ILE A 107 -17.05 6.87 -6.99
N SER A 108 -16.80 7.49 -5.83
CA SER A 108 -17.84 8.05 -4.97
C SER A 108 -18.62 9.22 -5.62
N GLU A 109 -18.02 9.86 -6.63
CA GLU A 109 -18.63 10.95 -7.39
C GLU A 109 -19.52 10.45 -8.56
N LYS A 110 -19.50 9.15 -8.85
CA LYS A 110 -20.34 8.57 -9.90
C LYS A 110 -21.80 8.47 -9.47
N PRO A 111 -22.74 8.51 -10.44
CA PRO A 111 -24.15 8.30 -10.15
C PRO A 111 -24.40 6.98 -9.43
N LEU A 112 -25.24 7.00 -8.41
CA LEU A 112 -25.72 5.79 -7.74
C LEU A 112 -27.02 5.31 -8.39
N ASN A 113 -27.18 3.99 -8.50
CA ASN A 113 -28.41 3.35 -8.92
C ASN A 113 -28.94 2.42 -7.83
N ASP A 114 -30.22 2.05 -7.91
CA ASP A 114 -30.88 1.17 -6.94
C ASP A 114 -31.12 -0.25 -7.51
N ILE A 115 -30.21 -0.73 -8.37
CA ILE A 115 -30.24 -2.07 -8.93
C ILE A 115 -30.15 -3.08 -7.79
N ASP A 116 -31.11 -4.01 -7.76
CA ASP A 116 -31.07 -5.15 -6.84
C ASP A 116 -30.01 -6.16 -7.29
N ILE A 117 -28.86 -6.12 -6.63
CA ILE A 117 -27.75 -7.03 -6.90
C ILE A 117 -27.97 -8.44 -6.30
N THR A 118 -29.04 -8.65 -5.53
CA THR A 118 -29.34 -9.98 -4.91
C THR A 118 -30.22 -10.84 -5.80
N GLY A 119 -31.00 -10.19 -6.68
CA GLY A 119 -31.90 -10.83 -7.62
C GLY A 119 -31.21 -11.43 -8.86
N LYS A 120 -32.04 -11.76 -9.84
CA LYS A 120 -31.56 -12.20 -11.15
C LYS A 120 -30.97 -11.02 -11.92
N LEU A 121 -29.72 -11.14 -12.32
CA LEU A 121 -29.02 -10.17 -13.20
C LEU A 121 -28.89 -10.79 -14.61
N GLU A 122 -29.10 -9.98 -15.64
CA GLU A 122 -28.94 -10.37 -17.04
C GLU A 122 -27.69 -9.74 -17.66
N ASP A 123 -27.25 -8.60 -17.13
CA ASP A 123 -26.03 -7.92 -17.56
C ASP A 123 -24.80 -8.66 -17.02
N GLU A 124 -23.96 -9.15 -17.94
CA GLU A 124 -22.73 -9.89 -17.64
C GLU A 124 -21.74 -9.05 -16.82
N SER A 125 -21.65 -7.75 -17.06
CA SER A 125 -20.80 -6.83 -16.32
C SER A 125 -21.23 -6.74 -14.85
N LEU A 126 -22.55 -6.64 -14.60
CA LEU A 126 -23.10 -6.64 -13.23
C LEU A 126 -22.96 -8.00 -12.55
N ILE A 127 -23.09 -9.10 -13.28
CA ILE A 127 -22.85 -10.45 -12.74
C ILE A 127 -21.40 -10.59 -12.28
N ASN A 128 -20.44 -10.17 -13.09
CA ASN A 128 -19.03 -10.21 -12.77
C ASN A 128 -18.68 -9.27 -11.60
N LEU A 129 -19.27 -8.08 -11.56
CA LEU A 129 -19.10 -7.13 -10.47
C LEU A 129 -19.62 -7.74 -9.15
N ARG A 130 -20.83 -8.32 -9.14
CA ARG A 130 -21.40 -9.02 -7.96
C ARG A 130 -20.50 -10.14 -7.48
N LYS A 131 -20.00 -10.98 -8.39
CA LYS A 131 -19.06 -12.07 -8.08
C LYS A 131 -17.80 -11.55 -7.40
N THR A 132 -17.18 -10.52 -7.99
CA THR A 132 -15.96 -9.91 -7.46
C THR A 132 -16.23 -9.26 -6.10
N PHE A 133 -17.39 -8.62 -5.91
CA PHE A 133 -17.80 -8.04 -4.64
C PHE A 133 -17.93 -9.11 -3.54
N ALA A 134 -18.67 -10.20 -3.81
CA ALA A 134 -18.82 -11.30 -2.86
C ALA A 134 -17.48 -11.95 -2.47
N GLN A 135 -16.59 -12.13 -3.44
CA GLN A 135 -15.21 -12.59 -3.21
C GLN A 135 -14.44 -11.61 -2.33
N THR A 136 -14.62 -10.31 -2.54
CA THR A 136 -13.95 -9.25 -1.77
C THR A 136 -14.40 -9.26 -0.33
N ILE A 137 -15.71 -9.27 -0.06
CA ILE A 137 -16.25 -9.38 1.31
C ILE A 137 -15.67 -10.61 2.02
N LYS A 138 -15.79 -11.78 1.40
CA LYS A 138 -15.31 -13.03 1.97
C LYS A 138 -13.80 -12.99 2.28
N LYS A 139 -13.02 -12.52 1.33
CA LYS A 139 -11.55 -12.50 1.47
C LYS A 139 -11.10 -11.45 2.48
N VAL A 140 -11.61 -10.22 2.42
CA VAL A 140 -11.23 -9.15 3.35
C VAL A 140 -11.61 -9.53 4.78
N THR A 141 -12.81 -10.06 5.01
CA THR A 141 -13.23 -10.53 6.35
C THR A 141 -12.24 -11.56 6.91
N LYS A 142 -11.91 -12.59 6.11
CA LYS A 142 -10.97 -13.63 6.53
C LYS A 142 -9.57 -13.07 6.78
N ASP A 143 -9.07 -12.26 5.85
CA ASP A 143 -7.70 -11.75 5.89
C ASP A 143 -7.52 -10.74 7.04
N THR A 144 -8.55 -9.96 7.35
CA THR A 144 -8.55 -9.06 8.53
C THR A 144 -8.49 -9.85 9.84
N ASP A 145 -9.30 -10.88 9.98
CA ASP A 145 -9.32 -11.76 11.16
C ASP A 145 -7.96 -12.47 11.37
N THR A 146 -7.28 -12.81 10.29
CA THR A 146 -5.97 -13.48 10.31
C THR A 146 -4.79 -12.52 10.20
N LEU A 147 -5.01 -11.20 10.18
CA LEU A 147 -4.00 -10.14 10.07
C LEU A 147 -3.20 -10.17 8.75
N ASN A 148 -3.80 -10.68 7.69
CA ASN A 148 -3.24 -10.69 6.34
C ASN A 148 -3.66 -9.42 5.57
N PHE A 149 -3.40 -8.25 6.14
CA PHE A 149 -3.86 -6.96 5.63
C PHE A 149 -3.43 -6.68 4.19
N ASN A 150 -2.22 -7.08 3.82
CA ASN A 150 -1.68 -6.86 2.48
C ASN A 150 -2.51 -7.57 1.40
N THR A 151 -2.99 -8.79 1.66
CA THR A 151 -3.83 -9.54 0.73
C THR A 151 -5.28 -9.04 0.73
N ALA A 152 -5.78 -8.55 1.87
CA ALA A 152 -7.08 -7.88 1.96
C ALA A 152 -7.08 -6.61 1.09
N ILE A 153 -6.06 -5.74 1.22
CA ILE A 153 -5.92 -4.52 0.43
C ILE A 153 -5.79 -4.85 -1.06
N SER A 154 -5.01 -5.87 -1.42
CA SER A 154 -4.89 -6.33 -2.81
C SER A 154 -6.25 -6.73 -3.39
N GLN A 155 -7.08 -7.43 -2.62
CA GLN A 155 -8.42 -7.83 -3.06
C GLN A 155 -9.35 -6.61 -3.21
N MET A 156 -9.29 -5.65 -2.29
CA MET A 156 -10.05 -4.40 -2.43
C MET A 156 -9.63 -3.62 -3.70
N MET A 157 -8.33 -3.62 -4.05
CA MET A 157 -7.86 -3.00 -5.29
C MET A 157 -8.42 -3.67 -6.54
N ILE A 158 -8.57 -5.01 -6.55
CA ILE A 158 -9.21 -5.75 -7.65
C ILE A 158 -10.66 -5.29 -7.79
N PHE A 159 -11.41 -5.24 -6.70
CA PHE A 159 -12.80 -4.80 -6.71
C PHE A 159 -12.94 -3.34 -7.17
N VAL A 160 -12.13 -2.42 -6.67
CA VAL A 160 -12.09 -1.01 -7.09
C VAL A 160 -11.85 -0.88 -8.59
N ASN A 161 -11.00 -1.73 -9.17
CA ASN A 161 -10.76 -1.74 -10.61
C ASN A 161 -12.01 -2.16 -11.40
N GLU A 162 -12.73 -3.19 -10.95
CA GLU A 162 -13.99 -3.61 -11.59
C GLU A 162 -15.09 -2.56 -11.42
N LEU A 163 -15.23 -2.02 -10.20
CA LEU A 163 -16.22 -0.99 -9.91
C LEU A 163 -16.00 0.29 -10.74
N SER A 164 -14.74 0.63 -11.01
CA SER A 164 -14.40 1.83 -11.79
C SER A 164 -14.83 1.76 -13.26
N LYS A 165 -15.08 0.57 -13.81
CA LYS A 165 -15.56 0.37 -15.18
C LYS A 165 -17.04 0.67 -15.33
N GLN A 166 -17.81 0.68 -14.24
CA GLN A 166 -19.24 0.95 -14.25
C GLN A 166 -19.52 2.44 -14.47
N GLU A 167 -20.52 2.77 -15.26
CA GLU A 167 -20.99 4.16 -15.44
C GLU A 167 -21.76 4.66 -14.21
N SER A 168 -22.54 3.78 -13.59
CA SER A 168 -23.25 4.04 -12.34
C SER A 168 -23.04 2.90 -11.34
N ILE A 169 -23.13 3.19 -10.06
CA ILE A 169 -22.73 2.28 -8.99
C ILE A 169 -23.96 1.82 -8.20
N PRO A 170 -24.18 0.50 -8.02
CA PRO A 170 -25.23 -0.01 -7.14
C PRO A 170 -25.04 0.51 -5.69
N ARG A 171 -26.01 1.30 -5.21
CA ARG A 171 -25.97 2.01 -3.91
C ARG A 171 -25.66 1.06 -2.75
N ALA A 172 -26.35 -0.09 -2.70
CA ALA A 172 -26.17 -1.08 -1.64
C ALA A 172 -24.72 -1.61 -1.62
N MET A 173 -24.18 -1.95 -2.80
CA MET A 173 -22.82 -2.46 -2.95
C MET A 173 -21.77 -1.41 -2.53
N TRP A 174 -21.98 -0.14 -2.92
CA TRP A 174 -21.09 0.95 -2.52
C TRP A 174 -21.12 1.17 -1.00
N SER A 175 -22.31 1.22 -0.40
CA SER A 175 -22.46 1.38 1.05
C SER A 175 -21.72 0.29 1.84
N ASP A 176 -21.82 -0.96 1.41
CA ASP A 176 -21.15 -2.07 2.07
C ASP A 176 -19.63 -2.06 1.80
N PHE A 177 -19.19 -1.68 0.61
CA PHE A 177 -17.75 -1.53 0.33
C PHE A 177 -17.10 -0.44 1.18
N VAL A 178 -17.78 0.70 1.39
CA VAL A 178 -17.29 1.77 2.29
C VAL A 178 -17.08 1.25 3.72
N LYS A 179 -17.99 0.41 4.23
CA LYS A 179 -17.82 -0.24 5.55
C LYS A 179 -16.62 -1.19 5.57
N VAL A 180 -16.38 -1.90 4.47
CA VAL A 180 -15.26 -2.86 4.36
C VAL A 180 -13.91 -2.16 4.31
N ILE A 181 -13.80 -1.01 3.64
CA ILE A 181 -12.54 -0.28 3.52
C ILE A 181 -12.25 0.63 4.73
N SER A 182 -13.26 1.03 5.48
CA SER A 182 -13.13 2.03 6.55
C SER A 182 -12.12 1.71 7.67
N PRO A 183 -11.80 0.44 8.01
CA PRO A 183 -10.76 0.14 9.00
C PRO A 183 -9.32 0.31 8.50
N TYR A 184 -9.13 0.39 7.18
CA TYR A 184 -7.84 0.47 6.51
C TYR A 184 -7.48 1.93 6.18
#